data_257302bdfe62e7a50327962594d5bdde
#
_entry.id   257302bdfe62e7a50327962594d5bdde
#
_cell.length_a   1.000
_cell.length_b   1.000
_cell.length_c   1.000
_cell.angle_alpha   90.00
_cell.angle_beta   90.00
_cell.angle_gamma   90.00
#
_symmetry.space_group_name_H-M   'P 1'
#
loop_
_entity.id
_entity.type
_entity.pdbx_description
1 polymer ?
#
loop_
_entity_poly.entity_id
_entity_poly.type
_entity_poly.pdbx_seq_one_letter_code
_entity_poly.pdbx_strand_id
1 'polypeptide(L)'
;MRTSALLLAALVAGGTVLAQEAPNQEREFLSRVRRLTVDGKRAGEGYWSPDGTRLVLQSEREPGNPFYQQYVMDLTTGDTTRISPGMGKTTCGFFRPGSDEVMFASTHHDPTSKKQQDDEIAFRASGKERRYAWDYDPEMEIYAYQEKSKSLKRLTNVRGYDAEGGYSPDGQWIVFSSTRTAYDHTLSATEQKQLTTDAAWFAEIYIMKADGSGQRRLTETPGYDGGPFFTPDGKKILWRRFDEQGLIADVWTMNLDGTEKKQITNFKAMSWAPYMHVSGEYILFASNKLGFENFEVFMVDAAGTKEPVRVTYSDGFDGLPVPSPDGKQIAFTSARSGGGAGQIFLAQWNHEAALKAIQAAPPRKN
;
A
#
# COMPACT_ATOMS: atom_id res chain seq x y z
N MET A 1 -8.95 75.80 -38.86
CA MET A 1 -7.97 74.72 -38.93
C MET A 1 -8.43 73.53 -38.10
N ARG A 2 -8.99 72.52 -38.71
CA ARG A 2 -9.47 71.29 -38.04
C ARG A 2 -8.54 70.15 -38.49
N THR A 3 -7.79 69.60 -37.52
CA THR A 3 -6.92 68.43 -37.69
C THR A 3 -7.72 67.18 -37.34
N SER A 4 -7.94 66.35 -38.34
CA SER A 4 -8.57 65.03 -38.22
C SER A 4 -7.52 64.03 -37.76
N ALA A 5 -7.76 63.35 -36.64
CA ALA A 5 -6.97 62.22 -36.18
C ALA A 5 -7.62 60.92 -36.70
N LEU A 6 -6.89 60.17 -37.49
CA LEU A 6 -7.23 58.80 -37.91
C LEU A 6 -6.88 57.83 -36.77
N LEU A 7 -7.90 57.16 -36.22
CA LEU A 7 -7.71 55.99 -35.34
C LEU A 7 -7.53 54.74 -36.25
N LEU A 8 -6.36 54.12 -36.14
CA LEU A 8 -6.06 52.79 -36.71
C LEU A 8 -6.49 51.74 -35.66
N ALA A 9 -7.57 51.01 -35.92
CA ALA A 9 -7.97 49.85 -35.09
C ALA A 9 -7.17 48.63 -35.54
N ALA A 10 -6.25 48.18 -34.70
CA ALA A 10 -5.56 46.89 -34.88
C ALA A 10 -6.47 45.75 -34.37
N LEU A 11 -6.97 44.92 -35.27
CA LEU A 11 -7.60 43.65 -34.95
C LEU A 11 -6.52 42.68 -34.46
N VAL A 12 -6.46 42.43 -33.18
CA VAL A 12 -5.71 41.30 -32.61
C VAL A 12 -6.59 40.05 -32.77
N ALA A 13 -6.27 39.23 -33.77
CA ALA A 13 -6.82 37.90 -33.91
C ALA A 13 -6.24 37.02 -32.76
N GLY A 14 -6.95 36.92 -31.67
CA GLY A 14 -6.65 35.96 -30.58
C GLY A 14 -6.93 34.54 -31.06
N GLY A 15 -5.91 33.89 -31.62
CA GLY A 15 -5.95 32.44 -31.80
C GLY A 15 -5.98 31.76 -30.45
N THR A 16 -7.11 31.19 -30.06
CA THR A 16 -7.16 30.21 -28.99
C THR A 16 -6.31 29.03 -29.41
N VAL A 17 -5.09 28.96 -28.87
CA VAL A 17 -4.29 27.74 -28.89
C VAL A 17 -5.05 26.79 -27.99
N LEU A 18 -5.84 25.89 -28.60
CA LEU A 18 -6.33 24.71 -27.89
C LEU A 18 -5.09 23.98 -27.38
N ALA A 19 -4.85 24.00 -26.08
CA ALA A 19 -3.85 23.17 -25.44
C ALA A 19 -4.17 21.74 -25.88
N GLN A 20 -3.31 21.17 -26.71
CA GLN A 20 -3.39 19.77 -27.09
C GLN A 20 -3.21 19.01 -25.78
N GLU A 21 -4.27 18.37 -25.28
CA GLU A 21 -4.15 17.51 -24.09
C GLU A 21 -2.98 16.56 -24.35
N ALA A 22 -2.00 16.58 -23.45
CA ALA A 22 -0.90 15.64 -23.52
C ALA A 22 -1.49 14.24 -23.64
N PRO A 23 -0.99 13.38 -24.55
CA PRO A 23 -1.53 12.04 -24.72
C PRO A 23 -1.59 11.38 -23.34
N ASN A 24 -2.73 10.82 -22.97
CA ASN A 24 -2.94 10.17 -21.69
C ASN A 24 -2.01 8.94 -21.63
N GLN A 25 -0.80 9.16 -21.12
CA GLN A 25 0.28 8.17 -21.06
C GLN A 25 -0.11 6.97 -20.20
N GLU A 26 -1.06 7.14 -19.26
CA GLU A 26 -1.63 6.05 -18.48
C GLU A 26 -2.19 4.94 -19.39
N ARG A 27 -2.79 5.30 -20.53
CA ARG A 27 -3.39 4.35 -21.49
C ARG A 27 -2.38 3.46 -22.20
N GLU A 28 -1.09 3.77 -22.12
CA GLU A 28 -0.04 2.89 -22.61
C GLU A 28 0.03 1.60 -21.77
N PHE A 29 -0.17 1.74 -20.45
CA PHE A 29 -0.03 0.65 -19.47
C PHE A 29 -1.38 0.12 -19.00
N LEU A 30 -2.37 1.00 -18.80
CA LEU A 30 -3.67 0.69 -18.21
C LEU A 30 -4.81 0.85 -19.22
N SER A 31 -5.64 -0.18 -19.34
CA SER A 31 -6.89 -0.10 -20.09
C SER A 31 -8.05 -0.65 -19.28
N ARG A 32 -9.29 -0.30 -19.65
CA ARG A 32 -10.51 -0.73 -18.94
C ARG A 32 -10.47 -0.46 -17.43
N VAL A 33 -9.91 0.68 -17.03
CA VAL A 33 -9.86 1.10 -15.63
C VAL A 33 -11.30 1.23 -15.11
N ARG A 34 -11.63 0.49 -14.05
CA ARG A 34 -12.96 0.48 -13.44
C ARG A 34 -12.87 0.46 -11.92
N ARG A 35 -13.73 1.20 -11.27
CA ARG A 35 -13.90 1.12 -9.82
C ARG A 35 -14.52 -0.22 -9.46
N LEU A 36 -13.92 -0.92 -8.50
CA LEU A 36 -14.36 -2.22 -8.03
C LEU A 36 -15.20 -2.11 -6.76
N THR A 37 -14.77 -1.29 -5.79
CA THR A 37 -15.49 -1.09 -4.53
C THR A 37 -16.40 0.12 -4.61
N VAL A 38 -17.69 -0.07 -4.32
CA VAL A 38 -18.73 0.97 -4.38
C VAL A 38 -19.38 1.23 -3.04
N ASP A 39 -19.33 0.27 -2.12
CA ASP A 39 -19.89 0.35 -0.78
C ASP A 39 -18.88 0.83 0.24
N GLY A 40 -19.41 1.45 1.31
CA GLY A 40 -18.60 1.96 2.41
C GLY A 40 -17.98 3.31 2.13
N LYS A 41 -17.34 3.87 3.15
CA LYS A 41 -16.73 5.19 3.08
C LYS A 41 -15.44 5.18 2.27
N ARG A 42 -14.60 4.17 2.50
CA ARG A 42 -13.32 3.95 1.82
C ARG A 42 -12.95 2.48 1.78
N ALA A 43 -12.15 2.11 0.81
CA ALA A 43 -11.56 0.78 0.68
C ALA A 43 -10.13 0.90 0.12
N GLY A 44 -9.28 -0.08 0.42
CA GLY A 44 -7.89 -0.11 -0.04
C GLY A 44 -7.24 -1.47 0.17
N GLU A 45 -5.98 -1.57 -0.21
CA GLU A 45 -5.15 -2.76 -0.03
C GLU A 45 -5.82 -4.05 -0.54
N GLY A 46 -6.05 -4.12 -1.85
CA GLY A 46 -6.63 -5.31 -2.48
C GLY A 46 -5.56 -6.30 -2.93
N TYR A 47 -5.55 -7.51 -2.35
CA TYR A 47 -4.63 -8.58 -2.74
C TYR A 47 -5.37 -9.76 -3.34
N TRP A 48 -4.83 -10.31 -4.42
CA TRP A 48 -5.44 -11.39 -5.18
C TRP A 48 -5.36 -12.73 -4.47
N SER A 49 -6.41 -13.55 -4.64
CA SER A 49 -6.29 -14.98 -4.38
C SER A 49 -5.33 -15.62 -5.39
N PRO A 50 -4.67 -16.74 -5.03
CA PRO A 50 -3.69 -17.38 -5.92
C PRO A 50 -4.23 -17.78 -7.29
N ASP A 51 -5.54 -18.06 -7.39
CA ASP A 51 -6.24 -18.39 -8.62
C ASP A 51 -6.73 -17.17 -9.42
N GLY A 52 -6.55 -15.95 -8.87
CA GLY A 52 -6.94 -14.69 -9.50
C GLY A 52 -8.46 -14.44 -9.57
N THR A 53 -9.27 -15.24 -8.87
CA THR A 53 -10.74 -15.13 -8.93
C THR A 53 -11.33 -14.24 -7.84
N ARG A 54 -10.56 -13.93 -6.79
CA ARG A 54 -11.01 -13.16 -5.63
C ARG A 54 -9.97 -12.12 -5.22
N LEU A 55 -10.44 -11.11 -4.47
CA LEU A 55 -9.60 -10.15 -3.76
C LEU A 55 -9.94 -10.17 -2.27
N VAL A 56 -8.92 -10.21 -1.41
CA VAL A 56 -9.06 -9.76 -0.02
C VAL A 56 -8.77 -8.27 0.02
N LEU A 57 -9.57 -7.51 0.75
CA LEU A 57 -9.48 -6.06 0.81
C LEU A 57 -9.93 -5.55 2.18
N GLN A 58 -9.43 -4.37 2.53
CA GLN A 58 -9.94 -3.65 3.70
C GLN A 58 -10.94 -2.57 3.30
N SER A 59 -12.01 -2.44 4.07
CA SER A 59 -13.03 -1.42 3.83
C SER A 59 -13.66 -0.91 5.12
N GLU A 60 -13.92 0.38 5.18
CA GLU A 60 -14.69 1.05 6.23
C GLU A 60 -16.17 1.04 5.81
N ARG A 61 -16.87 -0.08 6.05
CA ARG A 61 -18.28 -0.26 5.71
C ARG A 61 -19.11 -0.96 6.81
N GLU A 62 -18.46 -1.35 7.92
CA GLU A 62 -19.16 -2.05 9.00
C GLU A 62 -19.96 -1.05 9.85
N PRO A 63 -21.29 -1.23 10.00
CA PRO A 63 -22.09 -0.36 10.86
C PRO A 63 -21.58 -0.34 12.30
N GLY A 64 -21.36 0.85 12.86
CA GLY A 64 -20.88 1.02 14.25
C GLY A 64 -19.41 0.75 14.46
N ASN A 65 -18.64 0.45 13.39
CA ASN A 65 -17.19 0.38 13.45
C ASN A 65 -16.55 1.39 12.47
N PRO A 66 -15.85 2.43 12.97
CA PRO A 66 -15.25 3.45 12.13
C PRO A 66 -13.88 3.05 11.55
N PHE A 67 -13.43 1.82 11.84
CA PHE A 67 -12.14 1.29 11.36
C PHE A 67 -12.34 0.33 10.20
N TYR A 68 -11.28 0.07 9.46
CA TYR A 68 -11.27 -0.94 8.43
C TYR A 68 -11.63 -2.32 8.98
N GLN A 69 -12.39 -3.06 8.20
CA GLN A 69 -12.61 -4.49 8.35
C GLN A 69 -12.17 -5.23 7.09
N GLN A 70 -11.86 -6.53 7.22
CA GLN A 70 -11.39 -7.35 6.11
C GLN A 70 -12.54 -8.07 5.43
N TYR A 71 -12.51 -8.02 4.10
CA TYR A 71 -13.52 -8.64 3.23
C TYR A 71 -12.86 -9.44 2.13
N VAL A 72 -13.50 -10.53 1.71
CA VAL A 72 -13.16 -11.24 0.48
C VAL A 72 -14.26 -10.95 -0.55
N MET A 73 -13.85 -10.48 -1.72
CA MET A 73 -14.74 -10.22 -2.86
C MET A 73 -14.52 -11.26 -3.95
N ASP A 74 -15.58 -11.92 -4.42
CA ASP A 74 -15.58 -12.73 -5.63
C ASP A 74 -15.65 -11.81 -6.85
N LEU A 75 -14.68 -11.92 -7.75
CA LEU A 75 -14.59 -11.03 -8.92
C LEU A 75 -15.54 -11.44 -10.07
N THR A 76 -16.13 -12.62 -9.99
CA THR A 76 -17.10 -13.12 -10.98
C THR A 76 -18.49 -12.63 -10.64
N THR A 77 -18.90 -12.73 -9.37
CA THR A 77 -20.24 -12.37 -8.91
C THR A 77 -20.32 -10.95 -8.35
N GLY A 78 -19.20 -10.42 -7.84
CA GLY A 78 -19.14 -9.16 -7.08
C GLY A 78 -19.52 -9.32 -5.61
N ASP A 79 -19.89 -10.52 -5.17
CA ASP A 79 -20.25 -10.79 -3.78
C ASP A 79 -19.07 -10.50 -2.85
N THR A 80 -19.37 -9.87 -1.72
CA THR A 80 -18.36 -9.47 -0.75
C THR A 80 -18.72 -10.01 0.64
N THR A 81 -17.83 -10.82 1.22
CA THR A 81 -18.02 -11.44 2.53
C THR A 81 -17.00 -10.90 3.52
N ARG A 82 -17.47 -10.40 4.69
CA ARG A 82 -16.58 -10.05 5.79
C ARG A 82 -15.96 -11.30 6.40
N ILE A 83 -14.63 -11.28 6.60
CA ILE A 83 -13.86 -12.36 7.22
C ILE A 83 -13.30 -11.96 8.61
N SER A 84 -13.23 -10.67 8.91
CA SER A 84 -12.81 -10.16 10.23
C SER A 84 -13.98 -10.13 11.22
N PRO A 85 -13.71 -10.07 12.55
CA PRO A 85 -14.75 -10.12 13.59
C PRO A 85 -15.79 -8.98 13.56
N GLY A 86 -15.50 -7.84 12.91
CA GLY A 86 -16.38 -6.67 12.88
C GLY A 86 -16.16 -5.72 14.06
N MET A 87 -15.24 -6.03 14.95
CA MET A 87 -14.84 -5.25 16.10
C MET A 87 -13.34 -4.96 16.07
N GLY A 88 -12.94 -3.81 16.62
CA GLY A 88 -11.56 -3.35 16.62
C GLY A 88 -11.09 -2.87 15.25
N LYS A 89 -9.80 -2.67 15.15
CA LYS A 89 -9.10 -2.29 13.92
C LYS A 89 -8.64 -3.54 13.19
N THR A 90 -8.63 -3.50 11.85
CA THR A 90 -8.01 -4.56 11.03
C THR A 90 -7.26 -3.96 9.86
N THR A 91 -6.25 -4.67 9.38
CA THR A 91 -5.48 -4.26 8.19
C THR A 91 -4.82 -5.45 7.49
N CYS A 92 -4.37 -5.23 6.24
CA CYS A 92 -3.42 -6.05 5.49
C CYS A 92 -3.83 -7.53 5.38
N GLY A 93 -4.97 -7.81 4.73
CA GLY A 93 -5.36 -9.19 4.43
C GLY A 93 -4.51 -9.80 3.31
N PHE A 94 -4.16 -11.10 3.41
CA PHE A 94 -3.40 -11.79 2.38
C PHE A 94 -3.77 -13.29 2.32
N PHE A 95 -4.03 -13.83 1.11
CA PHE A 95 -4.34 -15.25 0.92
C PHE A 95 -3.09 -16.11 1.07
N ARG A 96 -3.24 -17.26 1.74
CA ARG A 96 -2.20 -18.27 1.78
C ARG A 96 -2.22 -19.15 0.53
N PRO A 97 -1.15 -19.21 -0.26
CA PRO A 97 -1.08 -20.11 -1.40
C PRO A 97 -1.29 -21.58 -1.02
N GLY A 98 -2.08 -22.30 -1.83
CA GLY A 98 -2.35 -23.72 -1.61
C GLY A 98 -3.29 -24.06 -0.42
N SER A 99 -3.99 -23.07 0.12
CA SER A 99 -4.84 -23.20 1.31
C SER A 99 -6.14 -22.40 1.16
N ASP A 100 -7.11 -22.65 2.04
CA ASP A 100 -8.31 -21.82 2.25
C ASP A 100 -8.11 -20.79 3.38
N GLU A 101 -6.88 -20.49 3.72
CA GLU A 101 -6.51 -19.56 4.78
C GLU A 101 -6.27 -18.15 4.25
N VAL A 102 -6.79 -17.17 4.98
CA VAL A 102 -6.52 -15.74 4.75
C VAL A 102 -5.98 -15.15 6.05
N MET A 103 -4.79 -14.58 6.02
CA MET A 103 -4.29 -13.84 7.18
C MET A 103 -4.72 -12.40 7.13
N PHE A 104 -4.80 -11.77 8.30
CA PHE A 104 -4.94 -10.32 8.47
C PHE A 104 -4.50 -9.91 9.89
N ALA A 105 -4.19 -8.63 10.06
CA ALA A 105 -3.91 -8.08 11.38
C ALA A 105 -5.17 -7.50 12.03
N SER A 106 -5.31 -7.62 13.36
CA SER A 106 -6.49 -7.18 14.10
C SER A 106 -6.24 -6.92 15.58
N THR A 107 -6.97 -5.93 16.15
CA THR A 107 -7.00 -5.63 17.58
C THR A 107 -8.26 -6.17 18.28
N HIS A 108 -9.06 -7.02 17.64
CA HIS A 108 -10.37 -7.44 18.16
C HIS A 108 -10.30 -8.14 19.54
N HIS A 109 -9.14 -8.67 19.93
CA HIS A 109 -8.92 -9.29 21.23
C HIS A 109 -8.66 -8.28 22.35
N ASP A 110 -8.31 -7.03 22.02
CA ASP A 110 -8.09 -5.98 23.00
C ASP A 110 -9.44 -5.62 23.67
N PRO A 111 -9.54 -5.75 25.01
CA PRO A 111 -10.77 -5.41 25.73
C PRO A 111 -11.17 -3.93 25.58
N THR A 112 -10.27 -3.07 25.16
CA THR A 112 -10.53 -1.65 24.94
C THR A 112 -11.03 -1.34 23.52
N SER A 113 -11.03 -2.29 22.59
CA SER A 113 -11.40 -2.11 21.18
C SER A 113 -12.76 -1.43 21.00
N LYS A 114 -13.77 -1.83 21.77
CA LYS A 114 -15.11 -1.20 21.70
C LYS A 114 -15.06 0.26 22.14
N LYS A 115 -14.34 0.58 23.19
CA LYS A 115 -14.16 1.96 23.65
C LYS A 115 -13.44 2.79 22.59
N GLN A 116 -12.39 2.27 21.98
CA GLN A 116 -11.68 2.94 20.89
C GLN A 116 -12.61 3.26 19.69
N GLN A 117 -13.52 2.32 19.33
CA GLN A 117 -14.52 2.57 18.31
C GLN A 117 -15.45 3.73 18.68
N ASP A 118 -15.97 3.73 19.90
CA ASP A 118 -16.91 4.76 20.39
C ASP A 118 -16.22 6.13 20.48
N ASP A 119 -14.99 6.18 20.95
CA ASP A 119 -14.17 7.40 21.02
C ASP A 119 -13.94 7.98 19.61
N GLU A 120 -13.63 7.13 18.62
CA GLU A 120 -13.42 7.56 17.23
C GLU A 120 -14.74 8.06 16.59
N ILE A 121 -15.87 7.39 16.84
CA ILE A 121 -17.18 7.85 16.37
C ILE A 121 -17.51 9.22 16.98
N ALA A 122 -17.30 9.38 18.28
CA ALA A 122 -17.54 10.64 18.97
C ALA A 122 -16.61 11.77 18.47
N PHE A 123 -15.33 11.44 18.22
CA PHE A 123 -14.38 12.40 17.64
C PHE A 123 -14.87 12.89 16.27
N ARG A 124 -15.24 11.97 15.35
CA ARG A 124 -15.75 12.33 14.02
C ARG A 124 -17.05 13.14 14.09
N ALA A 125 -17.95 12.80 15.01
CA ALA A 125 -19.19 13.55 15.22
C ALA A 125 -18.95 14.96 15.77
N SER A 126 -17.83 15.21 16.46
CA SER A 126 -17.48 16.52 17.02
C SER A 126 -17.08 17.56 15.96
N GLY A 127 -16.86 17.18 14.71
CA GLY A 127 -16.37 18.04 13.63
C GLY A 127 -14.94 18.55 13.82
N LYS A 128 -14.21 18.05 14.82
CA LYS A 128 -12.79 18.37 15.00
C LYS A 128 -11.95 17.67 13.93
N GLU A 129 -10.94 18.37 13.46
CA GLU A 129 -9.97 17.81 12.51
C GLU A 129 -8.71 17.34 13.24
N ARG A 130 -8.09 16.30 12.72
CA ARG A 130 -6.74 15.88 13.09
C ARG A 130 -5.96 15.56 11.81
N ARG A 131 -4.65 15.78 11.87
CA ARG A 131 -3.77 15.33 10.79
C ARG A 131 -3.90 13.81 10.62
N TYR A 132 -4.03 13.37 9.38
CA TYR A 132 -4.01 11.93 9.09
C TYR A 132 -2.67 11.35 9.55
N ALA A 133 -2.76 10.26 10.32
CA ALA A 133 -1.63 9.40 10.67
C ALA A 133 -2.12 7.96 10.68
N TRP A 134 -1.26 7.03 10.30
CA TRP A 134 -1.55 5.61 10.50
C TRP A 134 -1.48 5.29 12.00
N ASP A 135 -2.38 4.43 12.44
CA ASP A 135 -2.50 4.04 13.86
C ASP A 135 -1.71 2.75 14.09
N TYR A 136 -0.50 2.89 14.62
CA TYR A 136 0.37 1.77 15.00
C TYR A 136 -0.03 1.23 16.38
N ASP A 137 -1.26 0.70 16.47
CA ASP A 137 -1.81 0.17 17.71
C ASP A 137 -0.96 -0.99 18.24
N PRO A 138 -0.41 -0.93 19.48
CA PRO A 138 0.47 -1.97 20.00
C PRO A 138 -0.24 -3.29 20.33
N GLU A 139 -1.56 -3.33 20.25
CA GLU A 139 -2.36 -4.55 20.39
C GLU A 139 -2.73 -5.16 19.00
N MET A 140 -2.13 -4.67 17.91
CA MET A 140 -2.35 -5.24 16.58
C MET A 140 -1.59 -6.54 16.43
N GLU A 141 -2.32 -7.63 16.14
CA GLU A 141 -1.75 -8.97 16.02
C GLU A 141 -2.19 -9.66 14.74
N ILE A 142 -1.37 -10.56 14.22
CA ILE A 142 -1.66 -11.33 13.01
C ILE A 142 -2.52 -12.54 13.34
N TYR A 143 -3.59 -12.73 12.56
CA TYR A 143 -4.50 -13.86 12.63
C TYR A 143 -4.57 -14.59 11.29
N ALA A 144 -4.76 -15.91 11.34
CA ALA A 144 -5.13 -16.75 10.22
C ALA A 144 -6.62 -17.11 10.32
N TYR A 145 -7.39 -16.75 9.30
CA TYR A 145 -8.79 -17.09 9.15
C TYR A 145 -8.93 -18.27 8.19
N GLN A 146 -9.59 -19.34 8.64
CA GLN A 146 -9.92 -20.51 7.85
C GLN A 146 -11.32 -20.36 7.24
N GLU A 147 -11.41 -20.18 5.93
CA GLU A 147 -12.69 -19.88 5.25
C GLU A 147 -13.74 -20.99 5.43
N LYS A 148 -13.35 -22.27 5.37
CA LYS A 148 -14.27 -23.40 5.50
C LYS A 148 -14.85 -23.57 6.90
N SER A 149 -14.00 -23.48 7.92
CA SER A 149 -14.42 -23.63 9.33
C SER A 149 -14.86 -22.32 9.98
N LYS A 150 -14.61 -21.18 9.32
CA LYS A 150 -14.84 -19.82 9.85
C LYS A 150 -14.14 -19.57 11.18
N SER A 151 -13.01 -20.25 11.41
CA SER A 151 -12.23 -20.13 12.63
C SER A 151 -11.06 -19.18 12.47
N LEU A 152 -10.69 -18.50 13.55
CA LEU A 152 -9.53 -17.63 13.66
C LEU A 152 -8.47 -18.27 14.56
N LYS A 153 -7.21 -18.23 14.11
CA LYS A 153 -6.04 -18.59 14.91
C LYS A 153 -5.13 -17.38 15.04
N ARG A 154 -4.79 -16.98 16.26
CA ARG A 154 -3.78 -15.94 16.50
C ARG A 154 -2.40 -16.50 16.23
N LEU A 155 -1.58 -15.79 15.44
CA LEU A 155 -0.24 -16.19 15.04
C LEU A 155 0.84 -15.42 15.80
N THR A 156 0.57 -14.18 16.21
CA THR A 156 1.48 -13.35 17.01
C THR A 156 0.83 -12.98 18.35
N ASN A 157 1.63 -12.73 19.38
CA ASN A 157 1.16 -12.40 20.73
C ASN A 157 2.19 -11.59 21.54
N VAL A 158 3.05 -10.86 20.86
CA VAL A 158 4.07 -10.00 21.48
C VAL A 158 3.63 -8.55 21.28
N ARG A 159 3.57 -7.80 22.39
CA ARG A 159 3.17 -6.39 22.33
C ARG A 159 3.96 -5.63 21.28
N GLY A 160 3.24 -4.94 20.41
CA GLY A 160 3.74 -4.18 19.27
C GLY A 160 2.74 -4.24 18.13
N TYR A 161 2.86 -3.34 17.17
CA TYR A 161 2.06 -3.37 15.94
C TYR A 161 2.61 -4.49 15.05
N ASP A 162 1.96 -5.65 15.02
CA ASP A 162 2.29 -6.76 14.13
C ASP A 162 1.32 -6.78 12.95
N ALA A 163 1.77 -6.38 11.75
CA ALA A 163 0.92 -6.25 10.57
C ALA A 163 1.73 -6.19 9.25
N GLU A 164 1.05 -5.80 8.18
CA GLU A 164 1.63 -5.48 6.86
C GLU A 164 2.40 -6.64 6.23
N GLY A 165 1.88 -7.84 6.39
CA GLY A 165 2.60 -9.03 5.99
C GLY A 165 2.01 -9.74 4.78
N GLY A 166 2.80 -10.69 4.25
CA GLY A 166 2.43 -11.59 3.16
C GLY A 166 3.01 -12.98 3.33
N TYR A 167 2.31 -13.98 2.78
CA TYR A 167 2.83 -15.34 2.68
C TYR A 167 3.90 -15.46 1.59
N SER A 168 4.84 -16.36 1.80
CA SER A 168 5.73 -16.83 0.73
C SER A 168 4.94 -17.55 -0.38
N PRO A 169 5.47 -17.61 -1.62
CA PRO A 169 4.79 -18.28 -2.73
C PRO A 169 4.48 -19.75 -2.48
N ASP A 170 5.25 -20.43 -1.62
CA ASP A 170 5.03 -21.81 -1.19
C ASP A 170 4.08 -21.92 0.02
N GLY A 171 3.62 -20.80 0.57
CA GLY A 171 2.72 -20.74 1.73
C GLY A 171 3.33 -21.20 3.06
N GLN A 172 4.68 -21.34 3.15
CA GLN A 172 5.35 -21.88 4.35
C GLN A 172 5.81 -20.79 5.32
N TRP A 173 6.01 -19.56 4.83
CA TRP A 173 6.54 -18.45 5.60
C TRP A 173 5.62 -17.25 5.54
N ILE A 174 5.68 -16.40 6.56
CA ILE A 174 5.08 -15.08 6.62
C ILE A 174 6.21 -14.08 6.89
N VAL A 175 6.26 -13.01 6.10
CA VAL A 175 7.06 -11.82 6.38
C VAL A 175 6.11 -10.71 6.84
N PHE A 176 6.50 -9.91 7.85
CA PHE A 176 5.63 -8.88 8.42
C PHE A 176 6.42 -7.74 9.05
N SER A 177 5.76 -6.62 9.30
CA SER A 177 6.32 -5.48 10.03
C SER A 177 5.89 -5.53 11.50
N SER A 178 6.80 -5.14 12.42
CA SER A 178 6.50 -5.11 13.84
C SER A 178 7.21 -3.99 14.57
N THR A 179 6.48 -3.31 15.47
CA THR A 179 7.06 -2.30 16.38
C THR A 179 7.42 -2.85 17.76
N ARG A 180 7.50 -4.18 17.91
CA ARG A 180 7.75 -4.85 19.21
C ARG A 180 9.06 -4.44 19.89
N THR A 181 10.03 -3.93 19.10
CA THR A 181 11.28 -3.38 19.64
C THR A 181 11.08 -2.19 20.58
N ALA A 182 9.95 -1.48 20.46
CA ALA A 182 9.56 -0.44 21.41
C ALA A 182 9.17 -0.98 22.80
N TYR A 183 8.99 -2.31 22.95
CA TYR A 183 8.43 -2.94 24.15
C TYR A 183 9.30 -4.09 24.71
N ASP A 184 10.42 -4.41 24.09
CA ASP A 184 11.28 -5.54 24.46
C ASP A 184 12.44 -5.14 25.39
N HIS A 185 12.63 -3.84 25.64
CA HIS A 185 13.65 -3.30 26.53
C HIS A 185 13.21 -2.00 27.22
N THR A 186 14.01 -1.51 28.17
CA THR A 186 13.77 -0.19 28.80
C THR A 186 14.21 0.89 27.84
N LEU A 187 13.26 1.70 27.35
CA LEU A 187 13.55 2.78 26.42
C LEU A 187 14.35 3.91 27.08
N SER A 188 15.33 4.43 26.39
CA SER A 188 16.00 5.70 26.71
C SER A 188 15.00 6.87 26.60
N ALA A 189 15.36 8.04 27.16
CA ALA A 189 14.54 9.25 27.06
C ALA A 189 14.30 9.67 25.59
N THR A 190 15.29 9.44 24.71
CA THR A 190 15.17 9.72 23.28
C THR A 190 14.17 8.77 22.62
N GLU A 191 14.23 7.47 22.88
CA GLU A 191 13.32 6.48 22.34
C GLU A 191 11.89 6.66 22.86
N GLN A 192 11.71 7.01 24.15
CA GLN A 192 10.39 7.34 24.72
C GLN A 192 9.74 8.53 23.99
N LYS A 193 10.53 9.58 23.72
CA LYS A 193 10.08 10.72 22.94
C LYS A 193 9.71 10.30 21.53
N GLN A 194 10.52 9.45 20.90
CA GLN A 194 10.30 8.98 19.54
C GLN A 194 9.02 8.12 19.46
N LEU A 195 8.83 7.19 20.40
CA LEU A 195 7.60 6.37 20.47
C LEU A 195 6.33 7.22 20.60
N THR A 196 6.42 8.31 21.36
CA THR A 196 5.27 9.25 21.52
C THR A 196 5.04 10.07 20.25
N THR A 197 6.09 10.38 19.50
CA THR A 197 6.02 11.21 18.29
C THR A 197 5.56 10.39 17.08
N ASP A 198 6.19 9.22 16.89
CA ASP A 198 5.92 8.31 15.77
C ASP A 198 6.36 6.87 16.15
N ALA A 199 5.41 6.03 16.47
CA ALA A 199 5.67 4.64 16.83
C ALA A 199 6.24 3.82 15.64
N ALA A 200 6.01 4.25 14.40
CA ALA A 200 6.56 3.61 13.22
C ALA A 200 8.08 3.57 13.19
N TRP A 201 8.74 4.51 13.87
CA TRP A 201 10.20 4.54 13.99
C TRP A 201 10.82 3.23 14.52
N PHE A 202 10.03 2.46 15.28
CA PHE A 202 10.43 1.15 15.83
C PHE A 202 10.05 -0.02 14.92
N ALA A 203 9.42 0.24 13.78
CA ALA A 203 8.95 -0.83 12.91
C ALA A 203 10.10 -1.48 12.14
N GLU A 204 10.18 -2.79 12.27
CA GLU A 204 11.22 -3.63 11.67
C GLU A 204 10.58 -4.81 10.94
N ILE A 205 11.29 -5.37 9.97
CA ILE A 205 10.83 -6.55 9.25
C ILE A 205 11.17 -7.81 10.06
N TYR A 206 10.16 -8.66 10.19
CA TYR A 206 10.25 -9.99 10.79
C TYR A 206 9.83 -11.06 9.79
N ILE A 207 10.30 -12.27 10.01
CA ILE A 207 9.87 -13.48 9.30
C ILE A 207 9.50 -14.56 10.32
N MET A 208 8.47 -15.35 10.01
CA MET A 208 8.03 -16.51 10.80
C MET A 208 7.53 -17.62 9.90
N LYS A 209 7.40 -18.84 10.46
CA LYS A 209 6.66 -19.91 9.78
C LYS A 209 5.17 -19.57 9.69
N ALA A 210 4.47 -20.17 8.73
CA ALA A 210 3.03 -19.93 8.52
C ALA A 210 2.15 -20.32 9.73
N ASP A 211 2.66 -21.15 10.65
CA ASP A 211 1.97 -21.53 11.88
C ASP A 211 2.17 -20.52 13.03
N GLY A 212 2.96 -19.45 12.82
CA GLY A 212 3.32 -18.42 13.78
C GLY A 212 4.62 -18.69 14.55
N SER A 213 5.25 -19.86 14.36
CA SER A 213 6.48 -20.24 15.07
C SER A 213 7.75 -19.68 14.41
N GLY A 214 8.87 -19.67 15.14
CA GLY A 214 10.19 -19.35 14.59
C GLY A 214 10.34 -17.87 14.18
N GLN A 215 9.68 -16.96 14.88
CA GLN A 215 9.75 -15.53 14.62
C GLN A 215 11.17 -15.00 14.80
N ARG A 216 11.68 -14.25 13.81
CA ARG A 216 12.98 -13.59 13.89
C ARG A 216 13.00 -12.27 13.15
N ARG A 217 13.73 -11.32 13.67
CA ARG A 217 13.95 -9.98 13.11
C ARG A 217 14.97 -10.05 11.95
N LEU A 218 14.74 -9.24 10.89
CA LEU A 218 15.59 -9.15 9.71
C LEU A 218 16.23 -7.78 9.50
N THR A 219 15.62 -6.73 10.05
CA THR A 219 16.15 -5.36 9.96
C THR A 219 16.39 -4.79 11.36
N GLU A 220 17.36 -3.86 11.46
CA GLU A 220 17.79 -3.23 12.74
C GLU A 220 18.21 -1.78 12.51
N THR A 221 17.53 -1.09 11.59
CA THR A 221 17.90 0.28 11.21
C THR A 221 16.85 1.24 11.74
N PRO A 222 17.24 2.33 12.45
CA PRO A 222 16.30 3.35 12.87
C PRO A 222 15.48 3.90 11.71
N GLY A 223 14.19 4.09 11.93
CA GLY A 223 13.23 4.48 10.91
C GLY A 223 12.28 3.33 10.54
N TYR A 224 11.21 3.66 9.83
CA TYR A 224 10.17 2.70 9.52
C TYR A 224 10.58 1.74 8.40
N ASP A 225 10.78 0.47 8.73
CA ASP A 225 10.84 -0.65 7.79
C ASP A 225 9.48 -1.34 7.75
N GLY A 226 8.77 -1.33 6.60
CA GLY A 226 7.41 -1.88 6.53
C GLY A 226 6.94 -2.34 5.17
N GLY A 227 5.73 -2.95 5.16
CA GLY A 227 5.08 -3.49 3.98
C GLY A 227 5.91 -4.53 3.23
N PRO A 228 6.43 -5.56 3.89
CA PRO A 228 7.28 -6.53 3.25
C PRO A 228 6.46 -7.56 2.46
N PHE A 229 6.99 -7.95 1.29
CA PHE A 229 6.48 -9.06 0.47
C PHE A 229 7.62 -9.93 -0.02
N PHE A 230 7.33 -11.19 -0.29
CA PHE A 230 8.26 -12.08 -0.99
C PHE A 230 8.29 -11.74 -2.49
N THR A 231 9.44 -11.95 -3.12
CA THR A 231 9.52 -11.99 -4.58
C THR A 231 8.77 -13.22 -5.12
N PRO A 232 8.28 -13.22 -6.37
CA PRO A 232 7.53 -14.34 -6.95
C PRO A 232 8.28 -15.68 -6.94
N ASP A 233 9.62 -15.65 -6.98
CA ASP A 233 10.47 -16.84 -6.87
C ASP A 233 10.75 -17.28 -5.43
N GLY A 234 10.23 -16.52 -4.43
CA GLY A 234 10.38 -16.80 -3.01
C GLY A 234 11.79 -16.61 -2.45
N LYS A 235 12.73 -16.03 -3.21
CA LYS A 235 14.14 -15.97 -2.78
C LYS A 235 14.53 -14.68 -2.07
N LYS A 236 13.76 -13.62 -2.25
CA LYS A 236 14.02 -12.32 -1.63
C LYS A 236 12.78 -11.75 -0.98
N ILE A 237 13.01 -10.80 -0.09
CA ILE A 237 12.01 -9.93 0.51
C ILE A 237 12.20 -8.54 -0.07
N LEU A 238 11.09 -7.91 -0.43
CA LEU A 238 10.97 -6.55 -0.93
C LEU A 238 10.18 -5.76 0.11
N TRP A 239 10.63 -4.55 0.46
CA TRP A 239 9.96 -3.70 1.45
C TRP A 239 10.22 -2.22 1.20
N ARG A 240 9.54 -1.33 1.94
CA ARG A 240 9.86 0.10 2.00
C ARG A 240 10.63 0.42 3.27
N ARG A 241 11.64 1.28 3.15
CA ARG A 241 12.41 1.83 4.27
C ARG A 241 12.33 3.33 4.25
N PHE A 242 11.90 3.90 5.37
CA PHE A 242 11.93 5.34 5.60
C PHE A 242 13.26 5.76 6.24
N ASP A 243 13.62 7.02 6.01
CA ASP A 243 14.66 7.68 6.81
C ASP A 243 14.20 7.89 8.26
N GLU A 244 15.12 8.22 9.15
CA GLU A 244 14.81 8.46 10.57
C GLU A 244 13.82 9.61 10.80
N GLN A 245 13.69 10.52 9.84
CA GLN A 245 12.79 11.66 9.88
C GLN A 245 11.38 11.33 9.37
N GLY A 246 11.19 10.15 8.77
CA GLY A 246 9.91 9.71 8.21
C GLY A 246 9.45 10.51 6.98
N LEU A 247 10.37 11.16 6.26
CA LEU A 247 10.06 12.03 5.11
C LEU A 247 10.40 11.42 3.76
N ILE A 248 11.43 10.60 3.72
CA ILE A 248 11.90 9.94 2.50
C ILE A 248 11.78 8.43 2.69
N ALA A 249 11.22 7.76 1.71
CA ALA A 249 11.16 6.31 1.69
C ALA A 249 11.66 5.77 0.36
N ASP A 250 12.38 4.66 0.43
CA ASP A 250 12.84 3.94 -0.74
C ASP A 250 12.46 2.46 -0.68
N VAL A 251 12.33 1.88 -1.87
CA VAL A 251 12.12 0.44 -2.05
C VAL A 251 13.46 -0.27 -1.90
N TRP A 252 13.46 -1.34 -1.12
CA TRP A 252 14.62 -2.17 -0.82
C TRP A 252 14.34 -3.65 -1.07
N THR A 253 15.39 -4.43 -1.28
CA THR A 253 15.34 -5.90 -1.32
C THR A 253 16.43 -6.50 -0.43
N MET A 254 16.18 -7.70 0.12
CA MET A 254 17.15 -8.50 0.88
C MET A 254 16.92 -10.00 0.67
N ASN A 255 17.88 -10.81 1.06
CA ASN A 255 17.70 -12.26 1.18
C ASN A 255 16.78 -12.62 2.35
N LEU A 256 16.26 -13.86 2.39
CA LEU A 256 15.35 -14.32 3.46
C LEU A 256 16.01 -14.36 4.85
N ASP A 257 17.33 -14.37 4.91
CA ASP A 257 18.10 -14.33 6.15
C ASP A 257 18.41 -12.91 6.63
N GLY A 258 18.01 -11.88 5.87
CA GLY A 258 18.27 -10.47 6.17
C GLY A 258 19.57 -9.92 5.58
N THR A 259 20.32 -10.74 4.84
CA THR A 259 21.56 -10.32 4.16
C THR A 259 21.32 -9.66 2.81
N GLU A 260 22.36 -9.12 2.19
CA GLU A 260 22.32 -8.47 0.87
C GLU A 260 21.24 -7.41 0.70
N LYS A 261 21.08 -6.55 1.71
CA LYS A 261 20.17 -5.40 1.64
C LYS A 261 20.59 -4.46 0.51
N LYS A 262 19.68 -4.23 -0.44
CA LYS A 262 19.91 -3.41 -1.63
C LYS A 262 18.81 -2.39 -1.83
N GLN A 263 19.16 -1.11 -1.97
CA GLN A 263 18.26 -0.03 -2.33
C GLN A 263 17.92 -0.08 -3.83
N ILE A 264 16.63 -0.06 -4.15
CA ILE A 264 16.10 -0.15 -5.52
C ILE A 264 15.74 1.23 -6.07
N THR A 265 15.13 2.11 -5.25
CA THR A 265 14.76 3.47 -5.64
C THR A 265 15.63 4.52 -4.98
N ASN A 266 15.66 5.74 -5.51
CA ASN A 266 16.40 6.89 -4.97
C ASN A 266 15.70 8.19 -5.42
N PHE A 267 14.40 8.30 -5.15
CA PHE A 267 13.61 9.46 -5.59
C PHE A 267 13.78 10.71 -4.73
N LYS A 268 14.35 10.58 -3.53
CA LYS A 268 14.35 11.62 -2.49
C LYS A 268 12.93 12.12 -2.19
N ALA A 269 12.00 11.20 -2.20
CA ALA A 269 10.59 11.33 -1.94
C ALA A 269 10.10 10.02 -1.32
N MET A 270 8.83 9.91 -0.95
CA MET A 270 8.29 8.64 -0.51
C MET A 270 8.10 7.70 -1.71
N SER A 271 8.83 6.57 -1.74
CA SER A 271 8.58 5.41 -2.60
C SER A 271 7.98 4.33 -1.72
N TRP A 272 6.67 4.06 -1.89
CA TRP A 272 5.85 3.36 -0.91
C TRP A 272 5.04 2.22 -1.54
N ALA A 273 4.58 1.26 -0.71
CA ALA A 273 3.76 0.12 -1.12
C ALA A 273 4.29 -0.63 -2.36
N PRO A 274 5.55 -1.12 -2.31
CA PRO A 274 6.12 -1.82 -3.44
C PRO A 274 5.52 -3.22 -3.59
N TYR A 275 5.29 -3.64 -4.83
CA TYR A 275 4.90 -5.01 -5.16
C TYR A 275 5.57 -5.46 -6.46
N MET A 276 6.18 -6.66 -6.46
CA MET A 276 6.86 -7.17 -7.65
C MET A 276 5.86 -7.79 -8.62
N HIS A 277 5.99 -7.47 -9.90
CA HIS A 277 5.22 -8.14 -10.94
C HIS A 277 5.57 -9.64 -10.98
N VAL A 278 4.59 -10.47 -11.32
CA VAL A 278 4.73 -11.95 -11.31
C VAL A 278 5.84 -12.48 -12.21
N SER A 279 6.25 -11.73 -13.23
CA SER A 279 7.42 -12.08 -14.07
C SER A 279 8.75 -11.99 -13.32
N GLY A 280 8.80 -11.27 -12.18
CA GLY A 280 10.05 -11.01 -11.44
C GLY A 280 10.94 -9.93 -12.08
N GLU A 281 10.53 -9.30 -13.20
CA GLU A 281 11.37 -8.40 -13.98
C GLU A 281 11.33 -6.95 -13.49
N TYR A 282 10.24 -6.55 -12.81
CA TYR A 282 10.08 -5.18 -12.32
C TYR A 282 9.18 -5.10 -11.07
N ILE A 283 9.30 -3.97 -10.40
CA ILE A 283 8.56 -3.63 -9.18
C ILE A 283 7.65 -2.44 -9.50
N LEU A 284 6.39 -2.54 -9.08
CA LEU A 284 5.42 -1.45 -9.03
C LEU A 284 5.43 -0.85 -7.63
N PHE A 285 5.29 0.46 -7.51
CA PHE A 285 5.23 1.15 -6.22
C PHE A 285 4.53 2.50 -6.36
N ALA A 286 4.08 3.09 -5.25
CA ALA A 286 3.53 4.43 -5.23
C ALA A 286 4.61 5.46 -4.84
N SER A 287 4.56 6.68 -5.39
CA SER A 287 5.46 7.76 -4.97
C SER A 287 4.81 9.12 -5.06
N ASN A 288 5.12 9.98 -4.08
CA ASN A 288 4.73 11.38 -4.06
C ASN A 288 5.80 12.32 -4.67
N LYS A 289 6.64 11.80 -5.56
CA LYS A 289 7.70 12.59 -6.22
C LYS A 289 7.21 13.85 -6.92
N LEU A 290 5.96 13.85 -7.37
CA LEU A 290 5.36 14.96 -8.13
C LEU A 290 4.59 15.96 -7.26
N GLY A 291 4.55 15.76 -5.95
CA GLY A 291 3.88 16.62 -4.98
C GLY A 291 3.50 15.85 -3.73
N PHE A 292 3.61 16.47 -2.56
CA PHE A 292 3.47 15.79 -1.26
C PHE A 292 2.15 15.03 -1.10
N GLU A 293 1.05 15.57 -1.63
CA GLU A 293 -0.29 14.96 -1.56
C GLU A 293 -0.66 14.18 -2.83
N ASN A 294 0.20 14.19 -3.86
CA ASN A 294 -0.04 13.54 -5.15
C ASN A 294 0.79 12.27 -5.28
N PHE A 295 0.21 11.14 -4.89
CA PHE A 295 0.81 9.83 -5.08
C PHE A 295 0.41 9.24 -6.42
N GLU A 296 1.41 8.76 -7.16
CA GLU A 296 1.23 8.07 -8.42
C GLU A 296 1.89 6.69 -8.39
N VAL A 297 1.38 5.77 -9.18
CA VAL A 297 2.04 4.49 -9.41
C VAL A 297 3.22 4.67 -10.35
N PHE A 298 4.35 4.12 -9.98
CA PHE A 298 5.57 4.02 -10.78
C PHE A 298 5.99 2.55 -10.92
N MET A 299 6.87 2.29 -11.87
CA MET A 299 7.53 1.00 -12.03
C MET A 299 9.02 1.17 -12.26
N VAL A 300 9.82 0.20 -11.80
CA VAL A 300 11.28 0.17 -11.93
C VAL A 300 11.74 -1.26 -12.18
N ASP A 301 12.85 -1.45 -12.91
CA ASP A 301 13.45 -2.77 -13.07
C ASP A 301 13.78 -3.43 -11.72
N ALA A 302 13.67 -4.74 -11.61
CA ALA A 302 13.85 -5.47 -10.34
C ALA A 302 15.23 -5.26 -9.71
N ALA A 303 16.23 -4.94 -10.53
CA ALA A 303 17.57 -4.63 -10.06
C ALA A 303 17.78 -3.16 -9.65
N GLY A 304 16.83 -2.25 -9.93
CA GLY A 304 16.93 -0.83 -9.63
C GLY A 304 18.07 -0.14 -10.38
N THR A 305 18.33 -0.53 -11.62
CA THR A 305 19.40 0.04 -12.46
C THR A 305 18.93 1.16 -13.37
N LYS A 306 17.61 1.27 -13.55
CA LYS A 306 16.97 2.27 -14.39
C LYS A 306 16.26 3.33 -13.57
N GLU A 307 16.04 4.51 -14.17
CA GLU A 307 15.12 5.50 -13.61
C GLU A 307 13.69 4.94 -13.65
N PRO A 308 12.89 5.12 -12.57
CA PRO A 308 11.51 4.65 -12.58
C PRO A 308 10.63 5.36 -13.61
N VAL A 309 9.68 4.60 -14.17
CA VAL A 309 8.69 5.06 -15.15
C VAL A 309 7.35 5.30 -14.45
N ARG A 310 6.72 6.45 -14.68
CA ARG A 310 5.38 6.79 -14.18
C ARG A 310 4.31 5.98 -14.91
N VAL A 311 3.33 5.47 -14.19
CA VAL A 311 2.22 4.63 -14.70
C VAL A 311 0.89 5.37 -14.65
N THR A 312 0.54 6.01 -13.52
CA THR A 312 -0.73 6.72 -13.34
C THR A 312 -0.57 8.23 -13.43
N TYR A 313 -1.66 8.93 -13.74
CA TYR A 313 -1.64 10.37 -14.05
C TYR A 313 -2.90 11.09 -13.52
N SER A 314 -3.46 10.64 -12.41
CA SER A 314 -4.62 11.29 -11.79
C SER A 314 -4.22 12.09 -10.57
N ASP A 315 -4.82 13.26 -10.39
CA ASP A 315 -4.59 14.06 -9.18
C ASP A 315 -5.03 13.30 -7.91
N GLY A 316 -4.27 13.44 -6.84
CA GLY A 316 -4.55 12.86 -5.53
C GLY A 316 -3.78 11.56 -5.29
N PHE A 317 -4.47 10.52 -4.83
CA PHE A 317 -3.83 9.27 -4.44
C PHE A 317 -4.10 8.15 -5.45
N ASP A 318 -3.05 7.66 -6.07
CA ASP A 318 -2.99 6.39 -6.77
C ASP A 318 -1.85 5.55 -6.15
N GLY A 319 -2.16 4.39 -5.59
CA GLY A 319 -1.15 3.59 -4.89
C GLY A 319 -1.58 2.17 -4.58
N LEU A 320 -0.76 1.45 -3.81
CA LEU A 320 -1.00 0.05 -3.44
C LEU A 320 -1.21 -0.84 -4.70
N PRO A 321 -0.33 -0.76 -5.69
CA PRO A 321 -0.49 -1.49 -6.95
C PRO A 321 -0.17 -2.97 -6.77
N VAL A 322 -1.10 -3.86 -7.11
CA VAL A 322 -0.93 -5.32 -6.99
C VAL A 322 -1.30 -6.00 -8.31
N PRO A 323 -0.33 -6.53 -9.06
CA PRO A 323 -0.57 -7.34 -10.26
C PRO A 323 -1.35 -8.60 -9.94
N SER A 324 -2.23 -9.03 -10.86
CA SER A 324 -2.89 -10.35 -10.77
C SER A 324 -1.88 -11.50 -10.91
N PRO A 325 -2.22 -12.71 -10.43
CA PRO A 325 -1.34 -13.87 -10.52
C PRO A 325 -0.95 -14.26 -11.95
N ASP A 326 -1.78 -13.91 -12.94
CA ASP A 326 -1.49 -14.13 -14.36
C ASP A 326 -0.77 -12.95 -15.04
N GLY A 327 -0.51 -11.85 -14.29
CA GLY A 327 0.18 -10.65 -14.75
C GLY A 327 -0.59 -9.78 -15.75
N LYS A 328 -1.90 -10.05 -15.98
CA LYS A 328 -2.68 -9.36 -17.01
C LYS A 328 -3.57 -8.25 -16.48
N GLN A 329 -3.73 -8.16 -15.17
CA GLN A 329 -4.50 -7.14 -14.51
C GLN A 329 -3.71 -6.52 -13.36
N ILE A 330 -4.14 -5.34 -12.92
CA ILE A 330 -3.62 -4.67 -11.74
C ILE A 330 -4.80 -4.19 -10.89
N ALA A 331 -4.75 -4.49 -9.60
CA ALA A 331 -5.59 -3.84 -8.60
C ALA A 331 -4.79 -2.70 -7.98
N PHE A 332 -5.41 -1.56 -7.73
CA PHE A 332 -4.77 -0.43 -7.06
C PHE A 332 -5.81 0.42 -6.33
N THR A 333 -5.37 1.12 -5.30
CA THR A 333 -6.23 2.07 -4.57
C THR A 333 -6.11 3.45 -5.21
N SER A 334 -7.25 4.10 -5.47
CA SER A 334 -7.28 5.40 -6.12
C SER A 334 -8.36 6.31 -5.52
N ALA A 335 -8.06 7.60 -5.43
CA ALA A 335 -9.00 8.67 -5.08
C ALA A 335 -9.70 9.29 -6.30
N ARG A 336 -9.43 8.83 -7.54
CA ARG A 336 -9.92 9.38 -8.82
C ARG A 336 -11.45 9.41 -8.99
N SER A 337 -12.19 8.71 -8.14
CA SER A 337 -13.66 8.74 -8.18
C SER A 337 -14.29 9.96 -7.51
N GLY A 338 -13.45 10.89 -7.00
CA GLY A 338 -13.89 12.07 -6.26
C GLY A 338 -14.18 11.80 -4.78
N GLY A 339 -14.32 12.88 -3.99
CA GLY A 339 -14.59 12.80 -2.54
C GLY A 339 -13.37 12.48 -1.68
N GLY A 340 -12.16 12.37 -2.25
CA GLY A 340 -10.89 12.21 -1.52
C GLY A 340 -10.68 10.86 -0.83
N ALA A 341 -11.70 9.99 -0.80
CA ALA A 341 -11.61 8.68 -0.17
C ALA A 341 -11.12 7.62 -1.17
N GLY A 342 -10.08 6.86 -0.81
CA GLY A 342 -9.57 5.77 -1.62
C GLY A 342 -10.60 4.68 -1.85
N GLN A 343 -10.63 4.14 -3.07
CA GLN A 343 -11.41 2.96 -3.48
C GLN A 343 -10.52 2.04 -4.30
N ILE A 344 -10.85 0.74 -4.37
CA ILE A 344 -10.09 -0.18 -5.21
C ILE A 344 -10.57 -0.06 -6.66
N PHE A 345 -9.60 0.07 -7.53
CA PHE A 345 -9.76 0.04 -8.98
C PHE A 345 -9.08 -1.19 -9.57
N LEU A 346 -9.60 -1.65 -10.69
CA LEU A 346 -9.09 -2.75 -11.48
C LEU A 346 -8.86 -2.29 -12.89
N ALA A 347 -7.71 -2.64 -13.47
CA ALA A 347 -7.37 -2.35 -14.85
C ALA A 347 -6.75 -3.56 -15.55
N GLN A 348 -6.88 -3.62 -16.88
CA GLN A 348 -6.04 -4.50 -17.70
C GLN A 348 -4.64 -3.89 -17.77
N TRP A 349 -3.63 -4.74 -17.57
CA TRP A 349 -2.22 -4.36 -17.55
C TRP A 349 -1.54 -4.76 -18.86
N ASN A 350 -0.79 -3.82 -19.45
CA ASN A 350 0.02 -4.07 -20.64
C ASN A 350 1.47 -4.36 -20.24
N HIS A 351 1.76 -5.62 -19.96
CA HIS A 351 3.07 -6.08 -19.56
C HIS A 351 4.18 -5.79 -20.60
N GLU A 352 3.87 -5.98 -21.89
CA GLU A 352 4.85 -5.75 -22.95
C GLU A 352 5.25 -4.26 -23.06
N ALA A 353 4.27 -3.35 -22.96
CA ALA A 353 4.53 -1.92 -22.93
C ALA A 353 5.35 -1.53 -21.68
N ALA A 354 5.04 -2.13 -20.52
CA ALA A 354 5.80 -1.89 -19.28
C ALA A 354 7.28 -2.28 -19.43
N LEU A 355 7.56 -3.48 -19.94
CA LEU A 355 8.93 -3.93 -20.18
C LEU A 355 9.67 -3.02 -21.15
N LYS A 356 9.01 -2.65 -22.27
CA LYS A 356 9.59 -1.75 -23.28
C LYS A 356 9.93 -0.39 -22.67
N ALA A 357 9.04 0.18 -21.87
CA ALA A 357 9.25 1.48 -21.24
C ALA A 357 10.40 1.43 -20.21
N ILE A 358 10.49 0.38 -19.40
CA ILE A 358 11.58 0.18 -18.46
C ILE A 358 12.92 0.01 -19.19
N GLN A 359 12.96 -0.77 -20.26
CA GLN A 359 14.18 -0.96 -21.06
C GLN A 359 14.66 0.36 -21.68
N ALA A 360 13.73 1.19 -22.14
CA ALA A 360 14.02 2.51 -22.73
C ALA A 360 14.39 3.56 -21.68
N ALA A 361 14.04 3.36 -20.42
CA ALA A 361 14.36 4.30 -19.35
C ALA A 361 15.88 4.48 -19.19
N PRO A 362 16.35 5.69 -18.89
CA PRO A 362 17.78 5.96 -18.71
C PRO A 362 18.33 5.18 -17.50
N PRO A 363 19.66 4.93 -17.44
CA PRO A 363 20.28 4.42 -16.24
C PRO A 363 20.00 5.31 -15.04
N ARG A 364 19.76 4.69 -13.87
CA ARG A 364 19.55 5.41 -12.61
C ARG A 364 20.76 6.30 -12.30
N LYS A 365 20.50 7.56 -11.98
CA LYS A 365 21.53 8.48 -11.48
C LYS A 365 21.79 8.18 -10.00
N ASN A 366 23.05 8.08 -9.61
CA ASN A 366 23.50 7.88 -8.23
C ASN A 366 23.29 9.15 -7.38
#